data_785cb6156942ac22dee57dfe29cba83c
#
_entry.id   785cb6156942ac22dee57dfe29cba83c
#
_cell.length_a   1.000
_cell.length_b   1.000
_cell.length_c   1.000
_cell.angle_alpha   90.00
_cell.angle_beta   90.00
_cell.angle_gamma   90.00
#
_symmetry.space_group_name_H-M   'P 1'
#
loop_
_entity.id
_entity.type
_entity.pdbx_description
1 polymer ?
#
loop_
_entity_poly.entity_id
_entity_poly.type
_entity_poly.pdbx_seq_one_letter_code
_entity_poly.pdbx_strand_id
1 'polypeptide(L)'
;DLADGGAAHIALTIQKIKQKAHTMLVEALVPDFSGSQACVEQVALSGLDVYAHNIETVERTTPFVRDRRAKYRQSLATLQHAKTVRPDLVTKTSIMLGCGETDAEVEQTLRDLRSANVDVVTFGQYMRPTKRHMKVSEYVEPEKFAQWQATAEEMGFLYVASGPLVRSSYRAGELFIENVIRKRRGVGTPCLLYTSDAAD
;
A
#
# COMPACT_ATOMS: atom_id res chain seq x y z
N ASP A 1 -5.36 5.31 23.48
CA ASP A 1 -5.21 4.27 22.45
C ASP A 1 -6.15 3.11 22.76
N LEU A 2 -6.81 2.55 21.74
CA LEU A 2 -7.63 1.36 21.87
C LEU A 2 -6.75 0.12 22.04
N ALA A 3 -7.15 -0.82 22.88
CA ALA A 3 -6.37 -2.02 23.19
C ALA A 3 -6.10 -2.90 21.96
N ASP A 4 -7.03 -2.90 21.00
CA ASP A 4 -6.94 -3.62 19.71
C ASP A 4 -6.37 -2.77 18.57
N GLY A 5 -5.80 -1.59 18.87
CA GLY A 5 -5.35 -0.63 17.85
C GLY A 5 -6.45 -0.11 16.94
N GLY A 6 -7.72 -0.30 17.30
CA GLY A 6 -8.90 0.10 16.54
C GLY A 6 -9.41 -0.93 15.52
N ALA A 7 -8.90 -2.16 15.54
CA ALA A 7 -9.26 -3.21 14.57
C ALA A 7 -10.77 -3.47 14.51
N ALA A 8 -11.43 -3.60 15.66
CA ALA A 8 -12.87 -3.82 15.73
C ALA A 8 -13.67 -2.65 15.15
N HIS A 9 -13.24 -1.41 15.43
CA HIS A 9 -13.89 -0.21 14.89
C HIS A 9 -13.73 -0.10 13.38
N ILE A 10 -12.52 -0.34 12.86
CA ILE A 10 -12.24 -0.33 11.42
C ILE A 10 -13.06 -1.40 10.72
N ALA A 11 -13.05 -2.64 11.23
CA ALA A 11 -13.80 -3.74 10.65
C ALA A 11 -15.32 -3.46 10.62
N LEU A 12 -15.89 -2.94 11.71
CA LEU A 12 -17.30 -2.57 11.78
C LEU A 12 -17.65 -1.44 10.81
N THR A 13 -16.76 -0.46 10.65
CA THR A 13 -16.95 0.65 9.71
C THR A 13 -17.01 0.13 8.27
N ILE A 14 -16.08 -0.74 7.88
CA ILE A 14 -16.05 -1.37 6.56
C ILE A 14 -17.33 -2.19 6.32
N GLN A 15 -17.74 -3.01 7.28
CA GLN A 15 -18.96 -3.80 7.20
C GLN A 15 -20.21 -2.93 6.99
N LYS A 16 -20.32 -1.82 7.72
CA LYS A 16 -21.44 -0.87 7.58
C LYS A 16 -21.43 -0.17 6.20
N ILE A 17 -20.27 0.18 5.67
CA ILE A 17 -20.13 0.73 4.30
C ILE A 17 -20.65 -0.31 3.30
N LYS A 18 -20.16 -1.56 3.40
CA LYS A 18 -20.56 -2.64 2.49
C LYS A 18 -22.04 -3.00 2.59
N GLN A 19 -22.64 -2.93 3.77
CA GLN A 19 -24.08 -3.13 3.94
C GLN A 19 -24.91 -2.05 3.24
N LYS A 20 -24.47 -0.78 3.29
CA LYS A 20 -25.19 0.35 2.67
C LYS A 20 -24.89 0.51 1.18
N ALA A 21 -23.69 0.16 0.76
CA ALA A 21 -23.19 0.36 -0.60
C ALA A 21 -22.34 -0.86 -1.03
N HIS A 22 -23.00 -2.00 -1.27
CA HIS A 22 -22.35 -3.29 -1.52
C HIS A 22 -21.44 -3.30 -2.76
N THR A 23 -21.68 -2.41 -3.74
CA THR A 23 -20.84 -2.28 -4.93
C THR A 23 -19.63 -1.37 -4.74
N MET A 24 -19.62 -0.57 -3.67
CA MET A 24 -18.51 0.35 -3.39
C MET A 24 -17.26 -0.44 -3.04
N LEU A 25 -16.14 -0.13 -3.71
CA LEU A 25 -14.84 -0.66 -3.33
C LEU A 25 -14.28 0.13 -2.14
N VAL A 26 -13.70 -0.60 -1.19
CA VAL A 26 -13.17 -0.03 0.06
C VAL A 26 -11.70 -0.38 0.20
N GLU A 27 -10.84 0.64 0.17
CA GLU A 27 -9.46 0.57 0.62
C GLU A 27 -9.38 1.08 2.06
N ALA A 28 -8.68 0.36 2.92
CA ALA A 28 -8.39 0.82 4.27
C ALA A 28 -6.87 0.83 4.49
N LEU A 29 -6.33 2.01 4.83
CA LEU A 29 -4.97 2.15 5.34
C LEU A 29 -5.00 1.93 6.86
N VAL A 30 -4.34 0.89 7.31
CA VAL A 30 -4.43 0.42 8.70
C VAL A 30 -3.05 0.32 9.36
N PRO A 31 -2.99 0.40 10.71
CA PRO A 31 -1.76 0.16 11.45
C PRO A 31 -1.37 -1.33 11.42
N ASP A 32 -0.19 -1.63 11.98
CA ASP A 32 0.29 -3.00 12.14
C ASP A 32 -0.30 -3.73 13.36
N PHE A 33 -1.20 -3.06 14.09
CA PHE A 33 -1.84 -3.57 15.31
C PHE A 33 -0.84 -4.17 16.32
N SER A 34 0.36 -3.59 16.40
CA SER A 34 1.46 -4.08 17.25
C SER A 34 1.81 -5.56 16.98
N GLY A 35 1.60 -6.04 15.77
CA GLY A 35 1.86 -7.42 15.35
C GLY A 35 0.75 -8.42 15.70
N SER A 36 -0.43 -7.97 16.17
CA SER A 36 -1.56 -8.85 16.48
C SER A 36 -2.17 -9.44 15.21
N GLN A 37 -1.91 -10.71 14.95
CA GLN A 37 -2.50 -11.44 13.81
C GLN A 37 -4.03 -11.46 13.87
N ALA A 38 -4.63 -11.62 15.05
CA ALA A 38 -6.07 -11.62 15.22
C ALA A 38 -6.73 -10.29 14.79
N CYS A 39 -6.05 -9.15 15.07
CA CYS A 39 -6.53 -7.84 14.62
C CYS A 39 -6.41 -7.66 13.10
N VAL A 40 -5.29 -8.13 12.51
CA VAL A 40 -5.10 -8.12 11.06
C VAL A 40 -6.18 -8.97 10.38
N GLU A 41 -6.42 -10.18 10.88
CA GLU A 41 -7.44 -11.10 10.37
C GLU A 41 -8.84 -10.50 10.44
N GLN A 42 -9.22 -9.90 11.58
CA GLN A 42 -10.51 -9.25 11.77
C GLN A 42 -10.76 -8.17 10.72
N VAL A 43 -9.76 -7.36 10.41
CA VAL A 43 -9.86 -6.33 9.36
C VAL A 43 -9.86 -6.94 7.96
N ALA A 44 -8.97 -7.90 7.68
CA ALA A 44 -8.89 -8.55 6.36
C ALA A 44 -10.20 -9.23 5.96
N LEU A 45 -10.93 -9.79 6.94
CA LEU A 45 -12.22 -10.48 6.74
C LEU A 45 -13.44 -9.55 6.81
N SER A 46 -13.26 -8.25 7.05
CA SER A 46 -14.38 -7.30 7.21
C SER A 46 -15.15 -6.99 5.92
N GLY A 47 -14.64 -7.44 4.77
CA GLY A 47 -15.23 -7.19 3.44
C GLY A 47 -14.56 -6.07 2.63
N LEU A 48 -13.45 -5.49 3.13
CA LEU A 48 -12.67 -4.52 2.34
C LEU A 48 -12.11 -5.17 1.06
N ASP A 49 -11.75 -4.33 0.10
CA ASP A 49 -11.24 -4.76 -1.20
C ASP A 49 -9.71 -4.61 -1.31
N VAL A 50 -9.18 -3.60 -0.64
CA VAL A 50 -7.74 -3.32 -0.59
C VAL A 50 -7.31 -3.13 0.86
N TYR A 51 -6.36 -3.95 1.30
CA TYR A 51 -5.70 -3.84 2.60
C TYR A 51 -4.40 -3.08 2.42
N ALA A 52 -4.36 -1.83 2.85
CA ALA A 52 -3.18 -0.98 2.75
C ALA A 52 -2.47 -0.87 4.11
N HIS A 53 -1.17 -1.10 4.12
CA HIS A 53 -0.29 -0.85 5.25
C HIS A 53 1.08 -0.41 4.74
N ASN A 54 1.51 0.79 5.11
CA ASN A 54 2.75 1.36 4.60
C ASN A 54 3.98 0.81 5.33
N ILE A 55 4.96 0.34 4.56
CA ILE A 55 6.29 -0.02 5.09
C ILE A 55 7.15 1.23 5.33
N GLU A 56 6.84 2.32 4.64
CA GLU A 56 7.39 3.67 4.68
C GLU A 56 8.83 3.79 4.15
N THR A 57 9.74 2.92 4.49
CA THR A 57 11.15 2.97 4.07
C THR A 57 11.82 1.61 4.21
N VAL A 58 13.11 1.53 3.85
CA VAL A 58 13.91 0.30 3.95
C VAL A 58 14.23 -0.07 5.41
N GLU A 59 14.64 -1.32 5.65
CA GLU A 59 14.85 -1.86 6.99
C GLU A 59 15.81 -1.01 7.84
N ARG A 60 16.98 -0.62 7.27
CA ARG A 60 18.01 0.15 7.98
C ARG A 60 17.53 1.53 8.42
N THR A 61 16.73 2.21 7.61
CA THR A 61 16.25 3.58 7.89
C THR A 61 14.97 3.60 8.73
N THR A 62 14.25 2.49 8.83
CA THR A 62 13.00 2.37 9.61
C THR A 62 13.10 2.95 11.03
N PRO A 63 14.13 2.69 11.86
CA PRO A 63 14.20 3.22 13.22
C PRO A 63 14.32 4.74 13.32
N PHE A 64 14.72 5.41 12.23
CA PHE A 64 14.90 6.86 12.16
C PHE A 64 13.68 7.57 11.55
N VAL A 65 12.88 6.86 10.75
CA VAL A 65 11.74 7.40 10.00
C VAL A 65 10.42 7.12 10.71
N ARG A 66 10.28 5.95 11.33
CA ARG A 66 9.03 5.48 11.92
C ARG A 66 9.05 5.53 13.44
N ASP A 67 7.88 5.46 14.06
CA ASP A 67 7.75 5.21 15.49
C ASP A 67 8.49 3.90 15.86
N ARG A 68 9.17 3.89 17.02
CA ARG A 68 9.96 2.73 17.50
C ARG A 68 9.18 1.43 17.60
N ARG A 69 7.84 1.50 17.68
CA ARG A 69 6.94 0.34 17.75
C ARG A 69 6.66 -0.24 16.37
N ALA A 70 6.74 0.58 15.32
CA ALA A 70 6.48 0.19 13.94
C ALA A 70 7.76 -0.35 13.29
N LYS A 71 7.94 -1.67 13.33
CA LYS A 71 9.14 -2.35 12.84
C LYS A 71 8.95 -2.82 11.41
N TYR A 72 10.04 -2.81 10.62
CA TYR A 72 10.05 -3.24 9.23
C TYR A 72 9.48 -4.67 9.04
N ARG A 73 10.03 -5.66 9.77
CA ARG A 73 9.58 -7.06 9.68
C ARG A 73 8.14 -7.25 10.17
N GLN A 74 7.69 -6.45 11.12
CA GLN A 74 6.30 -6.47 11.59
C GLN A 74 5.34 -5.98 10.51
N SER A 75 5.71 -4.95 9.74
CA SER A 75 4.92 -4.46 8.61
C SER A 75 4.81 -5.48 7.49
N LEU A 76 5.90 -6.17 7.16
CA LEU A 76 5.88 -7.28 6.21
C LEU A 76 4.96 -8.42 6.68
N ALA A 77 5.09 -8.82 7.95
CA ALA A 77 4.24 -9.87 8.53
C ALA A 77 2.75 -9.49 8.52
N THR A 78 2.42 -8.22 8.76
CA THR A 78 1.05 -7.70 8.68
C THR A 78 0.46 -7.88 7.28
N LEU A 79 1.18 -7.46 6.24
CA LEU A 79 0.75 -7.60 4.84
C LEU A 79 0.65 -9.08 4.43
N GLN A 80 1.65 -9.88 4.79
CA GLN A 80 1.67 -11.30 4.50
C GLN A 80 0.52 -12.04 5.16
N HIS A 81 0.24 -11.73 6.44
CA HIS A 81 -0.86 -12.38 7.16
C HIS A 81 -2.22 -12.04 6.56
N ALA A 82 -2.47 -10.76 6.23
CA ALA A 82 -3.69 -10.35 5.53
C ALA A 82 -3.89 -11.13 4.22
N LYS A 83 -2.82 -11.35 3.46
CA LYS A 83 -2.83 -12.11 2.21
C LYS A 83 -3.04 -13.61 2.43
N THR A 84 -2.48 -14.16 3.50
CA THR A 84 -2.66 -15.58 3.87
C THR A 84 -4.11 -15.88 4.27
N VAL A 85 -4.70 -14.99 5.07
CA VAL A 85 -6.10 -15.11 5.54
C VAL A 85 -7.08 -14.96 4.39
N ARG A 86 -6.76 -14.08 3.43
CA ARG A 86 -7.63 -13.80 2.29
C ARG A 86 -6.82 -13.64 1.00
N PRO A 87 -6.54 -14.73 0.28
CA PRO A 87 -5.64 -14.76 -0.89
C PRO A 87 -6.07 -13.87 -2.07
N ASP A 88 -7.38 -13.63 -2.23
CA ASP A 88 -7.96 -12.75 -3.26
C ASP A 88 -7.84 -11.25 -2.92
N LEU A 89 -7.55 -10.92 -1.66
CA LEU A 89 -7.42 -9.56 -1.18
C LEU A 89 -6.26 -8.83 -1.89
N VAL A 90 -6.50 -7.62 -2.37
CA VAL A 90 -5.43 -6.77 -2.86
C VAL A 90 -4.70 -6.16 -1.66
N THR A 91 -3.38 -6.37 -1.60
CA THR A 91 -2.52 -5.77 -0.57
C THR A 91 -1.69 -4.64 -1.18
N LYS A 92 -1.58 -3.53 -0.44
CA LYS A 92 -0.93 -2.30 -0.90
C LYS A 92 0.01 -1.74 0.15
N THR A 93 1.14 -1.21 -0.31
CA THR A 93 2.11 -0.52 0.54
C THR A 93 2.70 0.71 -0.14
N SER A 94 3.39 1.55 0.64
CA SER A 94 4.08 2.75 0.15
C SER A 94 5.49 2.81 0.70
N ILE A 95 6.42 3.27 -0.14
CA ILE A 95 7.82 3.54 0.17
C ILE A 95 8.11 5.01 -0.11
N MET A 96 8.75 5.68 0.85
CA MET A 96 9.28 7.03 0.66
C MET A 96 10.75 6.93 0.28
N LEU A 97 11.16 7.66 -0.76
CA LEU A 97 12.55 7.81 -1.20
C LEU A 97 13.13 9.15 -0.73
N GLY A 98 14.44 9.19 -0.53
CA GLY A 98 15.16 10.36 -0.02
C GLY A 98 15.35 10.35 1.49
N CYS A 99 15.23 9.18 2.12
CA CYS A 99 15.53 8.93 3.53
C CYS A 99 16.99 8.50 3.77
N GLY A 100 17.84 8.45 2.73
CA GLY A 100 19.23 7.99 2.80
C GLY A 100 19.40 6.49 2.58
N GLU A 101 18.41 5.85 1.98
CA GLU A 101 18.47 4.47 1.49
C GLU A 101 19.39 4.34 0.29
N THR A 102 19.96 3.16 0.10
CA THR A 102 20.68 2.79 -1.11
C THR A 102 19.79 2.03 -2.08
N ASP A 103 20.15 2.01 -3.37
CA ASP A 103 19.44 1.25 -4.39
C ASP A 103 19.30 -0.23 -4.03
N ALA A 104 20.37 -0.83 -3.51
CA ALA A 104 20.37 -2.24 -3.09
C ALA A 104 19.36 -2.50 -1.95
N GLU A 105 19.17 -1.55 -1.04
CA GLU A 105 18.20 -1.67 0.07
C GLU A 105 16.76 -1.50 -0.43
N VAL A 106 16.52 -0.61 -1.41
CA VAL A 106 15.19 -0.47 -2.04
C VAL A 106 14.85 -1.75 -2.80
N GLU A 107 15.79 -2.28 -3.58
CA GLU A 107 15.60 -3.52 -4.32
C GLU A 107 15.34 -4.71 -3.38
N GLN A 108 16.08 -4.81 -2.27
CA GLN A 108 15.83 -5.84 -1.25
C GLN A 108 14.44 -5.67 -0.63
N THR A 109 14.02 -4.45 -0.36
CA THR A 109 12.66 -4.17 0.15
C THR A 109 11.58 -4.62 -0.82
N LEU A 110 11.77 -4.42 -2.13
CA LEU A 110 10.85 -4.92 -3.15
C LEU A 110 10.81 -6.45 -3.18
N ARG A 111 11.95 -7.13 -3.06
CA ARG A 111 12.01 -8.60 -2.95
C ARG A 111 11.27 -9.10 -1.70
N ASP A 112 11.48 -8.46 -0.56
CA ASP A 112 10.79 -8.80 0.70
C ASP A 112 9.27 -8.64 0.55
N LEU A 113 8.81 -7.55 -0.08
CA LEU A 113 7.40 -7.31 -0.34
C LEU A 113 6.80 -8.36 -1.30
N ARG A 114 7.53 -8.72 -2.37
CA ARG A 114 7.07 -9.79 -3.27
C ARG A 114 7.00 -11.14 -2.56
N SER A 115 7.96 -11.44 -1.68
CA SER A 115 7.94 -12.66 -0.85
C SER A 115 6.74 -12.68 0.11
N ALA A 116 6.27 -11.52 0.54
CA ALA A 116 5.04 -11.35 1.32
C ALA A 116 3.76 -11.30 0.45
N ASN A 117 3.85 -11.53 -0.87
CA ASN A 117 2.77 -11.47 -1.85
C ASN A 117 2.03 -10.12 -1.89
N VAL A 118 2.75 -9.03 -1.71
CA VAL A 118 2.17 -7.68 -1.84
C VAL A 118 1.88 -7.39 -3.32
N ASP A 119 0.67 -6.92 -3.61
CA ASP A 119 0.20 -6.67 -4.97
C ASP A 119 0.60 -5.29 -5.50
N VAL A 120 0.52 -4.26 -4.66
CA VAL A 120 0.64 -2.85 -5.08
C VAL A 120 1.71 -2.15 -4.26
N VAL A 121 2.59 -1.44 -4.94
CA VAL A 121 3.58 -0.56 -4.30
C VAL A 121 3.52 0.85 -4.87
N THR A 122 3.65 1.85 -4.00
CA THR A 122 3.80 3.24 -4.42
C THR A 122 5.11 3.82 -3.91
N PHE A 123 5.75 4.67 -4.73
CA PHE A 123 6.96 5.41 -4.37
C PHE A 123 6.67 6.90 -4.38
N GLY A 124 7.02 7.60 -3.30
CA GLY A 124 6.89 9.05 -3.21
C GLY A 124 8.13 9.68 -2.56
N GLN A 125 8.34 10.98 -2.78
CA GLN A 125 9.42 11.71 -2.13
C GLN A 125 9.14 11.86 -0.64
N TYR A 126 10.12 11.54 0.21
CA TYR A 126 10.08 11.88 1.62
C TYR A 126 10.09 13.41 1.79
N MET A 127 9.08 13.93 2.47
CA MET A 127 8.97 15.33 2.83
C MET A 127 9.00 15.45 4.35
N ARG A 128 9.95 16.19 4.87
CA ARG A 128 10.13 16.39 6.31
C ARG A 128 8.91 17.08 6.94
N PRO A 129 8.12 16.41 7.80
CA PRO A 129 6.88 17.02 8.33
C PRO A 129 7.14 18.20 9.27
N THR A 130 8.14 18.10 10.16
CA THR A 130 8.55 19.17 11.08
C THR A 130 10.06 19.15 11.31
N LYS A 131 10.62 20.20 11.91
CA LYS A 131 12.07 20.29 12.25
C LYS A 131 12.56 19.17 13.18
N ARG A 132 11.66 18.46 13.88
CA ARG A 132 11.98 17.34 14.79
C ARG A 132 12.17 16.01 14.08
N HIS A 133 11.61 15.85 12.87
CA HIS A 133 11.75 14.66 12.06
C HIS A 133 13.11 14.63 11.34
N MET A 134 13.45 13.49 10.79
CA MET A 134 14.65 13.29 10.01
C MET A 134 14.74 14.30 8.85
N LYS A 135 15.92 14.82 8.57
CA LYS A 135 16.13 15.68 7.39
C LYS A 135 15.97 14.86 6.11
N VAL A 136 15.48 15.50 5.05
CA VAL A 136 15.55 14.94 3.70
C VAL A 136 17.02 14.72 3.37
N SER A 137 17.38 13.49 3.04
CA SER A 137 18.75 13.13 2.65
C SER A 137 19.02 13.53 1.21
N GLU A 138 18.01 13.35 0.36
CA GLU A 138 18.10 13.63 -1.07
C GLU A 138 16.71 13.97 -1.63
N TYR A 139 16.66 14.91 -2.57
CA TYR A 139 15.51 15.10 -3.45
C TYR A 139 15.75 14.28 -4.70
N VAL A 140 15.02 13.16 -4.78
CA VAL A 140 15.21 12.15 -5.81
C VAL A 140 14.67 12.65 -7.16
N GLU A 141 15.46 12.52 -8.21
CA GLU A 141 15.09 12.96 -9.55
C GLU A 141 13.94 12.11 -10.13
N PRO A 142 13.06 12.72 -10.97
CA PRO A 142 11.93 12.02 -11.59
C PRO A 142 12.32 10.75 -12.35
N GLU A 143 13.49 10.77 -13.01
CA GLU A 143 14.04 9.64 -13.76
C GLU A 143 14.30 8.43 -12.86
N LYS A 144 14.73 8.66 -11.61
CA LYS A 144 14.95 7.60 -10.63
C LYS A 144 13.64 6.99 -10.17
N PHE A 145 12.57 7.79 -10.03
CA PHE A 145 11.23 7.28 -9.78
C PHE A 145 10.74 6.39 -10.93
N ALA A 146 11.00 6.80 -12.19
CA ALA A 146 10.66 5.99 -13.36
C ALA A 146 11.42 4.65 -13.39
N GLN A 147 12.71 4.66 -13.00
CA GLN A 147 13.51 3.43 -12.87
C GLN A 147 12.91 2.48 -11.82
N TRP A 148 12.54 2.98 -10.64
CA TRP A 148 11.91 2.17 -9.59
C TRP A 148 10.54 1.64 -10.00
N GLN A 149 9.79 2.41 -10.80
CA GLN A 149 8.55 1.91 -11.38
C GLN A 149 8.80 0.69 -12.27
N ALA A 150 9.69 0.81 -13.25
CA ALA A 150 10.04 -0.27 -14.16
C ALA A 150 10.56 -1.51 -13.40
N THR A 151 11.48 -1.32 -12.45
CA THR A 151 12.02 -2.40 -11.63
C THR A 151 10.93 -3.15 -10.86
N ALA A 152 10.00 -2.42 -10.23
CA ALA A 152 8.91 -3.05 -9.49
C ALA A 152 7.92 -3.78 -10.42
N GLU A 153 7.62 -3.21 -11.59
CA GLU A 153 6.78 -3.85 -12.61
C GLU A 153 7.43 -5.17 -13.11
N GLU A 154 8.74 -5.16 -13.38
CA GLU A 154 9.51 -6.37 -13.75
C GLU A 154 9.52 -7.43 -12.64
N MET A 155 9.53 -7.03 -11.37
CA MET A 155 9.40 -7.93 -10.23
C MET A 155 7.98 -8.52 -10.05
N GLY A 156 7.03 -8.10 -10.89
CA GLY A 156 5.67 -8.64 -10.93
C GLY A 156 4.71 -8.05 -9.89
N PHE A 157 4.94 -6.80 -9.45
CA PHE A 157 3.87 -6.07 -8.76
C PHE A 157 2.71 -5.84 -9.72
N LEU A 158 1.50 -6.01 -9.20
CA LEU A 158 0.28 -5.90 -9.99
C LEU A 158 0.03 -4.46 -10.47
N TYR A 159 0.39 -3.50 -9.64
CA TYR A 159 0.34 -2.08 -9.97
C TYR A 159 1.45 -1.31 -9.22
N VAL A 160 2.06 -0.37 -9.91
CA VAL A 160 3.09 0.52 -9.36
C VAL A 160 2.73 1.97 -9.70
N ALA A 161 2.77 2.86 -8.71
CA ALA A 161 2.75 4.29 -8.93
C ALA A 161 4.02 4.91 -8.34
N SER A 162 4.77 5.68 -9.12
CA SER A 162 6.05 6.20 -8.71
C SER A 162 6.24 7.63 -9.21
N GLY A 163 6.63 8.52 -8.31
CA GLY A 163 6.89 9.92 -8.64
C GLY A 163 7.02 10.80 -7.41
N PRO A 164 7.63 11.99 -7.53
CA PRO A 164 7.89 12.88 -6.40
C PRO A 164 6.62 13.28 -5.64
N LEU A 165 5.50 13.44 -6.33
CA LEU A 165 4.21 13.87 -5.76
C LEU A 165 3.26 12.69 -5.45
N VAL A 166 3.68 11.46 -5.73
CA VAL A 166 2.87 10.27 -5.40
C VAL A 166 2.78 10.12 -3.88
N ARG A 167 1.59 9.75 -3.42
CA ARG A 167 1.29 9.45 -2.02
C ARG A 167 0.58 8.09 -1.94
N SER A 168 0.52 7.51 -0.74
CA SER A 168 -0.16 6.23 -0.52
C SER A 168 -1.64 6.23 -0.96
N SER A 169 -2.28 7.40 -1.00
CA SER A 169 -3.64 7.61 -1.48
C SER A 169 -3.75 8.04 -2.94
N TYR A 170 -2.69 7.90 -3.74
CA TYR A 170 -2.67 8.34 -5.13
C TYR A 170 -3.66 7.54 -5.99
N ARG A 171 -4.52 8.26 -6.71
CA ARG A 171 -5.70 7.70 -7.41
C ARG A 171 -5.45 7.10 -8.79
N ALA A 172 -4.28 7.32 -9.39
CA ALA A 172 -4.03 6.92 -10.78
C ALA A 172 -4.24 5.41 -11.08
N GLY A 173 -4.17 4.57 -10.05
CA GLY A 173 -4.40 3.13 -10.16
C GLY A 173 -5.81 2.65 -9.83
N GLU A 174 -6.74 3.54 -9.45
CA GLU A 174 -8.07 3.13 -8.98
C GLU A 174 -8.80 2.28 -10.02
N LEU A 175 -8.87 2.72 -11.27
CA LEU A 175 -9.52 1.96 -12.36
C LEU A 175 -8.85 0.62 -12.63
N PHE A 176 -7.52 0.56 -12.56
CA PHE A 176 -6.79 -0.69 -12.75
C PHE A 176 -7.07 -1.66 -11.60
N ILE A 177 -6.96 -1.20 -10.36
CA ILE A 177 -7.24 -2.00 -9.16
C ILE A 177 -8.70 -2.46 -9.15
N GLU A 178 -9.64 -1.59 -9.53
CA GLU A 178 -11.05 -1.94 -9.67
C GLU A 178 -11.26 -3.09 -10.67
N ASN A 179 -10.66 -3.00 -11.84
CA ASN A 179 -10.73 -4.05 -12.85
C ASN A 179 -10.17 -5.38 -12.36
N VAL A 180 -9.05 -5.36 -11.63
CA VAL A 180 -8.45 -6.56 -11.04
C VAL A 180 -9.38 -7.18 -10.00
N ILE A 181 -9.95 -6.37 -9.11
CA ILE A 181 -10.87 -6.84 -8.07
C ILE A 181 -12.11 -7.47 -8.73
N ARG A 182 -12.71 -6.80 -9.71
CA ARG A 182 -13.88 -7.31 -10.47
C ARG A 182 -13.55 -8.64 -11.15
N LYS A 183 -12.40 -8.73 -11.83
CA LYS A 183 -11.95 -9.97 -12.48
C LYS A 183 -11.75 -11.11 -11.47
N ARG A 184 -11.13 -10.86 -10.33
CA ARG A 184 -10.94 -11.87 -9.26
C ARG A 184 -12.28 -12.37 -8.68
N ARG A 185 -13.32 -11.53 -8.70
CA ARG A 185 -14.67 -11.88 -8.23
C ARG A 185 -15.56 -12.51 -9.30
N GLY A 186 -15.08 -12.69 -10.52
CA GLY A 186 -15.90 -13.19 -11.63
C GLY A 186 -17.00 -12.23 -12.10
N VAL A 187 -16.92 -10.95 -11.73
CA VAL A 187 -17.83 -9.90 -12.19
C VAL A 187 -17.23 -9.33 -13.46
N GLY A 188 -17.97 -9.44 -14.60
CA GLY A 188 -17.52 -8.93 -15.90
C GLY A 188 -17.12 -7.45 -15.83
N THR A 189 -16.04 -7.11 -16.53
CA THR A 189 -15.57 -5.72 -16.64
C THR A 189 -16.64 -4.90 -17.37
N PRO A 190 -17.12 -3.76 -16.85
CA PRO A 190 -17.90 -2.83 -17.64
C PRO A 190 -17.05 -2.41 -18.84
N CYS A 191 -17.56 -2.57 -20.05
CA CYS A 191 -16.92 -2.05 -21.24
C CYS A 191 -16.91 -0.52 -21.13
N LEU A 192 -15.79 0.05 -20.68
CA LEU A 192 -15.55 1.48 -20.78
C LEU A 192 -15.29 1.75 -22.26
N LEU A 193 -16.35 2.13 -22.99
CA LEU A 193 -16.21 2.84 -24.23
C LEU A 193 -15.42 4.12 -23.93
N TYR A 194 -14.17 4.11 -24.33
CA TYR A 194 -13.33 5.31 -24.40
C TYR A 194 -13.97 6.17 -25.50
N THR A 195 -14.84 7.09 -25.14
CA THR A 195 -15.22 8.14 -26.04
C THR A 195 -14.05 9.12 -26.12
N SER A 196 -13.30 9.02 -27.20
CA SER A 196 -12.34 10.03 -27.63
C SER A 196 -13.11 11.24 -28.14
N ASP A 197 -13.62 12.08 -27.26
CA ASP A 197 -14.16 13.39 -27.59
C ASP A 197 -13.59 14.41 -26.59
N ALA A 198 -12.40 14.89 -26.94
CA ALA A 198 -11.86 16.15 -26.44
C ALA A 198 -10.82 16.65 -27.46
N ALA A 199 -11.32 17.04 -28.63
CA ALA A 199 -10.64 17.93 -29.54
C ALA A 199 -11.74 18.84 -30.15
N ASP A 200 -11.90 20.02 -29.51
CA ASP A 200 -12.21 21.32 -30.15
C ASP A 200 -11.99 22.42 -29.10
#